data_a8deee17496c66a450f0e0623eb6d72d
#
_entry.id   a8deee17496c66a450f0e0623eb6d72d
#
_cell.length_a   1.000
_cell.length_b   1.000
_cell.length_c   1.000
_cell.angle_alpha   90.00
_cell.angle_beta   90.00
_cell.angle_gamma   90.00
#
_symmetry.space_group_name_H-M   'P 1'
#
loop_
_entity.id
_entity.type
_entity.pdbx_description
1 polymer ?
#
loop_
_entity_poly.entity_id
_entity_poly.type
_entity_poly.pdbx_seq_one_letter_code
_entity_poly.pdbx_strand_id
1 'polypeptide(L)'
;MLSLDQLIEKARAMRASDVHIVCGLPAKCRVDGNVTDLTGEVLTAADCEMLARELAGAEYETMADIGELDMARSFPDGGRTRVNLFRQQGSVSAAIRLLADHIPSLDELSLPPVVADFASYRSGIVLVTGETGSGKSTTLAALLDRINHTRNAHIITLEDPIEYVYVPDRCIVNQREIGADTRSYADGLRAILREDPDVILIGEMRDLNTIETALTAAETGHLVFATLHTNSAADAVDRMVNVFPAAQQQQIRLQLSTTLRAVLSQQLLPRRASSGRVAASEIMVVTDAIRNLIREGKTPQIGSFITLSGRNGSITMDQALRQLVQQGTVAFDTAVAYARDREAFQSARSF
;
A
#
# COMPACT_ATOMS: atom_id res chain seq x y z
N MET A 1 35.11 10.42 3.21
CA MET A 1 33.81 9.72 2.99
C MET A 1 32.71 10.41 3.79
N LEU A 2 31.51 10.56 3.26
CA LEU A 2 30.34 11.08 4.00
C LEU A 2 29.86 10.03 5.03
N SER A 3 29.31 10.49 6.15
CA SER A 3 28.61 9.61 7.11
C SER A 3 27.33 9.06 6.46
N LEU A 4 26.76 8.01 7.05
CA LEU A 4 25.51 7.43 6.56
C LEU A 4 24.38 8.47 6.56
N ASP A 5 24.23 9.26 7.63
CA ASP A 5 23.21 10.32 7.71
C ASP A 5 23.38 11.36 6.61
N GLN A 6 24.62 11.79 6.34
CA GLN A 6 24.92 12.74 5.25
C GLN A 6 24.63 12.17 3.86
N LEU A 7 24.83 10.85 3.65
CA LEU A 7 24.48 10.18 2.39
C LEU A 7 22.97 10.21 2.18
N ILE A 8 22.19 9.88 3.22
CA ILE A 8 20.72 9.86 3.16
C ILE A 8 20.17 11.27 2.96
N GLU A 9 20.64 12.25 3.74
CA GLU A 9 20.22 13.66 3.59
C GLU A 9 20.48 14.18 2.16
N LYS A 10 21.67 13.92 1.62
CA LYS A 10 22.02 14.30 0.25
C LYS A 10 21.12 13.62 -0.79
N ALA A 11 20.83 12.33 -0.62
CA ALA A 11 19.96 11.59 -1.51
C ALA A 11 18.52 12.14 -1.48
N ARG A 12 18.00 12.50 -0.30
CA ARG A 12 16.68 13.15 -0.16
C ARG A 12 16.66 14.54 -0.82
N ALA A 13 17.70 15.34 -0.64
CA ALA A 13 17.82 16.64 -1.32
C ALA A 13 17.79 16.52 -2.84
N MET A 14 18.32 15.42 -3.39
CA MET A 14 18.25 15.07 -4.82
C MET A 14 16.92 14.43 -5.24
N ARG A 15 15.97 14.23 -4.32
CA ARG A 15 14.71 13.49 -4.54
C ARG A 15 14.93 12.07 -5.05
N ALA A 16 15.98 11.42 -4.56
CA ALA A 16 16.27 10.04 -4.90
C ALA A 16 15.22 9.09 -4.29
N SER A 17 14.90 8.02 -5.00
CA SER A 17 14.05 6.95 -4.48
C SER A 17 14.84 5.85 -3.76
N ASP A 18 16.09 5.61 -4.22
CA ASP A 18 16.93 4.56 -3.68
C ASP A 18 18.39 5.03 -3.61
N VAL A 19 19.15 4.49 -2.63
CA VAL A 19 20.61 4.65 -2.50
C VAL A 19 21.24 3.27 -2.59
N HIS A 20 22.36 3.17 -3.31
CA HIS A 20 23.11 1.94 -3.48
C HIS A 20 24.56 2.13 -2.99
N ILE A 21 24.98 1.28 -2.07
CA ILE A 21 26.34 1.21 -1.52
C ILE A 21 26.97 -0.08 -2.04
N VAL A 22 27.99 0.05 -2.90
CA VAL A 22 28.64 -1.07 -3.58
C VAL A 22 30.15 -0.84 -3.61
N CYS A 23 30.93 -1.84 -3.22
CA CYS A 23 32.39 -1.79 -3.27
C CYS A 23 32.90 -1.57 -4.70
N GLY A 24 33.90 -0.70 -4.86
CA GLY A 24 34.50 -0.37 -6.15
C GLY A 24 33.74 0.68 -6.98
N LEU A 25 32.66 1.24 -6.44
CA LEU A 25 31.87 2.32 -7.06
C LEU A 25 31.69 3.48 -6.06
N PRO A 26 31.47 4.71 -6.54
CA PRO A 26 30.91 5.77 -5.69
C PRO A 26 29.55 5.33 -5.16
N ALA A 27 29.13 5.83 -3.99
CA ALA A 27 27.73 5.66 -3.58
C ALA A 27 26.82 6.24 -4.67
N LYS A 28 25.81 5.47 -5.07
CA LYS A 28 24.89 5.84 -6.16
C LYS A 28 23.49 6.04 -5.62
N CYS A 29 22.70 6.82 -6.33
CA CYS A 29 21.27 6.98 -6.03
C CYS A 29 20.44 6.88 -7.31
N ARG A 30 19.13 6.61 -7.14
CA ARG A 30 18.18 6.58 -8.24
C ARG A 30 17.33 7.86 -8.21
N VAL A 31 17.41 8.67 -9.25
CA VAL A 31 16.61 9.90 -9.42
C VAL A 31 15.83 9.78 -10.74
N ASP A 32 14.52 9.96 -10.69
CA ASP A 32 13.62 9.84 -11.85
C ASP A 32 13.83 8.55 -12.66
N GLY A 33 14.07 7.42 -11.96
CA GLY A 33 14.31 6.11 -12.56
C GLY A 33 15.76 5.86 -13.02
N ASN A 34 16.61 6.88 -13.10
CA ASN A 34 18.00 6.76 -13.55
C ASN A 34 18.96 6.63 -12.37
N VAL A 35 19.94 5.74 -12.48
CA VAL A 35 21.01 5.60 -11.48
C VAL A 35 22.12 6.60 -11.78
N THR A 36 22.46 7.44 -10.79
CA THR A 36 23.49 8.48 -10.88
C THR A 36 24.42 8.43 -9.66
N ASP A 37 25.55 9.11 -9.74
CA ASP A 37 26.50 9.19 -8.62
C ASP A 37 25.98 10.13 -7.53
N LEU A 38 25.93 9.61 -6.31
CA LEU A 38 25.61 10.39 -5.12
C LEU A 38 26.87 11.04 -4.54
N THR A 39 28.02 10.35 -4.61
CA THR A 39 29.34 10.83 -4.19
C THR A 39 30.34 10.78 -5.32
N GLY A 40 31.50 11.45 -5.16
CA GLY A 40 32.60 11.35 -6.13
C GLY A 40 33.67 10.33 -5.73
N GLU A 41 33.67 9.87 -4.48
CA GLU A 41 34.69 8.96 -3.94
C GLU A 41 34.25 7.49 -4.13
N VAL A 42 35.16 6.66 -4.61
CA VAL A 42 34.94 5.22 -4.78
C VAL A 42 35.03 4.54 -3.41
N LEU A 43 34.02 3.77 -3.05
CA LEU A 43 33.93 3.05 -1.79
C LEU A 43 34.85 1.81 -1.81
N THR A 44 35.63 1.63 -0.75
CA THR A 44 36.39 0.42 -0.50
C THR A 44 35.53 -0.65 0.21
N ALA A 45 36.01 -1.88 0.28
CA ALA A 45 35.34 -2.94 1.05
C ALA A 45 35.22 -2.57 2.54
N ALA A 46 36.22 -1.88 3.11
CA ALA A 46 36.18 -1.40 4.50
C ALA A 46 35.11 -0.31 4.70
N ASP A 47 34.94 0.59 3.72
CA ASP A 47 33.90 1.61 3.76
C ASP A 47 32.48 0.98 3.73
N CYS A 48 32.28 0.00 2.84
CA CYS A 48 31.01 -0.73 2.76
C CYS A 48 30.70 -1.51 4.04
N GLU A 49 31.70 -2.17 4.61
CA GLU A 49 31.57 -2.88 5.88
C GLU A 49 31.21 -1.95 7.03
N MET A 50 31.86 -0.78 7.13
CA MET A 50 31.57 0.22 8.15
C MET A 50 30.14 0.77 8.03
N LEU A 51 29.70 1.14 6.83
CA LEU A 51 28.34 1.60 6.57
C LEU A 51 27.31 0.52 6.87
N ALA A 52 27.58 -0.74 6.51
CA ALA A 52 26.71 -1.88 6.80
C ALA A 52 26.57 -2.15 8.30
N ARG A 53 27.67 -2.05 9.07
CA ARG A 53 27.63 -2.15 10.54
C ARG A 53 26.85 -1.02 11.17
N GLU A 54 26.98 0.20 10.65
CA GLU A 54 26.20 1.35 11.10
C GLU A 54 24.70 1.15 10.77
N LEU A 55 24.36 0.61 9.59
CA LEU A 55 22.98 0.32 9.19
C LEU A 55 22.34 -0.76 10.05
N ALA A 56 23.00 -1.91 10.21
CA ALA A 56 22.44 -3.09 10.88
C ALA A 56 22.54 -3.03 12.42
N GLY A 57 23.48 -2.26 12.96
CA GLY A 57 23.68 -2.22 14.41
C GLY A 57 23.90 -3.60 15.00
N ALA A 58 23.07 -3.99 15.97
CA ALA A 58 23.17 -5.29 16.64
C ALA A 58 22.88 -6.50 15.74
N GLU A 59 22.16 -6.32 14.63
CA GLU A 59 21.79 -7.38 13.70
C GLU A 59 22.89 -7.71 12.68
N TYR A 60 23.99 -6.94 12.69
CA TYR A 60 25.07 -7.15 11.73
C TYR A 60 25.65 -8.56 11.75
N GLU A 61 25.85 -9.15 12.92
CA GLU A 61 26.44 -10.50 13.03
C GLU A 61 25.48 -11.57 12.44
N THR A 62 24.17 -11.39 12.60
CA THR A 62 23.17 -12.26 11.96
C THR A 62 23.24 -12.14 10.44
N MET A 63 23.36 -10.91 9.90
CA MET A 63 23.56 -10.67 8.48
C MET A 63 24.86 -11.30 7.98
N ALA A 64 25.94 -11.21 8.78
CA ALA A 64 27.23 -11.77 8.40
C ALA A 64 27.18 -13.30 8.25
N ASP A 65 26.38 -13.99 9.08
CA ASP A 65 26.21 -15.44 9.05
C ASP A 65 25.26 -15.91 7.93
N ILE A 66 24.15 -15.20 7.71
CA ILE A 66 23.11 -15.56 6.74
C ILE A 66 23.51 -15.10 5.33
N GLY A 67 24.17 -13.93 5.22
CA GLY A 67 24.58 -13.31 3.95
C GLY A 67 23.63 -12.22 3.44
N GLU A 68 22.47 -12.04 4.07
CA GLU A 68 21.48 -11.01 3.74
C GLU A 68 20.68 -10.60 4.97
N LEU A 69 20.18 -9.35 4.97
CA LEU A 69 19.31 -8.81 6.02
C LEU A 69 18.38 -7.75 5.41
N ASP A 70 17.08 -7.94 5.57
CA ASP A 70 16.06 -6.92 5.31
C ASP A 70 15.66 -6.24 6.62
N MET A 71 15.64 -4.91 6.63
CA MET A 71 15.27 -4.14 7.81
C MET A 71 14.70 -2.78 7.44
N ALA A 72 13.98 -2.16 8.37
CA ALA A 72 13.59 -0.76 8.29
C ALA A 72 14.43 0.07 9.26
N ARG A 73 14.79 1.30 8.87
CA ARG A 73 15.55 2.23 9.72
C ARG A 73 14.98 3.64 9.61
N SER A 74 14.88 4.33 10.76
CA SER A 74 14.60 5.76 10.83
C SER A 74 15.89 6.55 10.96
N PHE A 75 15.95 7.72 10.31
CA PHE A 75 17.09 8.62 10.35
C PHE A 75 16.76 9.89 11.17
N PRO A 76 17.78 10.66 11.60
CA PRO A 76 17.57 11.87 12.41
C PRO A 76 16.71 12.95 11.73
N ASP A 77 16.64 12.95 10.39
CA ASP A 77 15.76 13.82 9.60
C ASP A 77 14.27 13.48 9.70
N GLY A 78 13.93 12.43 10.49
CA GLY A 78 12.58 11.90 10.65
C GLY A 78 12.16 10.94 9.53
N GLY A 79 12.96 10.81 8.48
CA GLY A 79 12.66 9.95 7.36
C GLY A 79 12.94 8.47 7.63
N ARG A 80 12.04 7.60 7.15
CA ARG A 80 12.19 6.15 7.25
C ARG A 80 12.76 5.58 5.96
N THR A 81 13.47 4.47 6.05
CA THR A 81 14.04 3.76 4.91
C THR A 81 13.83 2.26 5.05
N ARG A 82 13.73 1.57 3.92
CA ARG A 82 13.87 0.12 3.86
C ARG A 82 15.27 -0.21 3.37
N VAL A 83 15.98 -1.04 4.09
CA VAL A 83 17.37 -1.41 3.84
C VAL A 83 17.44 -2.90 3.57
N ASN A 84 18.06 -3.28 2.46
CA ASN A 84 18.52 -4.64 2.23
C ASN A 84 20.05 -4.63 2.22
N LEU A 85 20.66 -5.34 3.17
CA LEU A 85 22.09 -5.63 3.20
C LEU A 85 22.34 -7.01 2.62
N PHE A 86 23.37 -7.15 1.80
CA PHE A 86 23.70 -8.44 1.20
C PHE A 86 25.18 -8.57 0.88
N ARG A 87 25.67 -9.80 0.86
CA ARG A 87 27.04 -10.11 0.45
C ARG A 87 27.13 -10.35 -1.04
N GLN A 88 28.15 -9.77 -1.67
CA GLN A 88 28.53 -10.05 -3.06
C GLN A 88 30.05 -10.02 -3.22
N GLN A 89 30.61 -10.96 -3.96
CA GLN A 89 32.04 -11.00 -4.31
C GLN A 89 33.00 -10.73 -3.13
N GLY A 90 32.66 -11.26 -1.95
CA GLY A 90 33.46 -11.13 -0.73
C GLY A 90 33.34 -9.79 -0.01
N SER A 91 32.49 -8.87 -0.46
CA SER A 91 32.19 -7.60 0.20
C SER A 91 30.70 -7.49 0.58
N VAL A 92 30.37 -6.52 1.43
CA VAL A 92 28.98 -6.18 1.77
C VAL A 92 28.49 -5.04 0.89
N SER A 93 27.24 -5.11 0.50
CA SER A 93 26.53 -4.07 -0.25
C SER A 93 25.20 -3.73 0.43
N ALA A 94 24.69 -2.53 0.16
CA ALA A 94 23.38 -2.10 0.65
C ALA A 94 22.54 -1.49 -0.48
N ALA A 95 21.26 -1.85 -0.49
CA ALA A 95 20.22 -1.17 -1.23
C ALA A 95 19.27 -0.51 -0.22
N ILE A 96 19.17 0.81 -0.25
CA ILE A 96 18.40 1.60 0.72
C ILE A 96 17.31 2.32 -0.05
N ARG A 97 16.05 1.97 0.18
CA ARG A 97 14.89 2.69 -0.34
C ARG A 97 14.49 3.80 0.61
N LEU A 98 14.42 5.02 0.10
CA LEU A 98 13.96 6.18 0.85
C LEU A 98 12.44 6.20 0.82
N LEU A 99 11.81 6.12 1.98
CA LEU A 99 10.35 6.22 2.11
C LEU A 99 9.94 7.69 2.18
N ALA A 100 8.68 7.98 1.90
CA ALA A 100 8.17 9.35 1.86
C ALA A 100 8.25 10.03 3.24
N ASP A 101 8.56 11.33 3.24
CA ASP A 101 8.78 12.12 4.46
C ASP A 101 7.47 12.61 5.09
N HIS A 102 6.37 12.60 4.32
CA HIS A 102 5.06 13.03 4.77
C HIS A 102 3.95 12.16 4.16
N ILE A 103 2.82 12.11 4.84
CA ILE A 103 1.62 11.44 4.36
C ILE A 103 0.85 12.47 3.51
N PRO A 104 0.67 12.23 2.21
CA PRO A 104 -0.12 13.14 1.38
C PRO A 104 -1.60 13.08 1.75
N SER A 105 -2.30 14.20 1.69
CA SER A 105 -3.74 14.25 1.87
C SER A 105 -4.48 13.54 0.71
N LEU A 106 -5.73 13.14 0.94
CA LEU A 106 -6.57 12.54 -0.12
C LEU A 106 -6.78 13.49 -1.31
N ASP A 107 -6.79 14.81 -1.07
CA ASP A 107 -6.93 15.83 -2.11
C ASP A 107 -5.66 15.93 -2.97
N GLU A 108 -4.47 15.88 -2.36
CA GLU A 108 -3.20 15.84 -3.09
C GLU A 108 -3.08 14.58 -3.96
N LEU A 109 -3.64 13.45 -3.51
CA LEU A 109 -3.70 12.21 -4.28
C LEU A 109 -4.69 12.29 -5.44
N SER A 110 -5.53 13.34 -5.51
CA SER A 110 -6.59 13.50 -6.52
C SER A 110 -7.54 12.31 -6.59
N LEU A 111 -7.84 11.69 -5.44
CA LEU A 111 -8.77 10.57 -5.33
C LEU A 111 -10.22 11.08 -5.39
N PRO A 112 -11.18 10.29 -5.90
CA PRO A 112 -12.59 10.64 -5.88
C PRO A 112 -13.09 10.96 -4.47
N PRO A 113 -13.95 11.99 -4.29
CA PRO A 113 -14.39 12.47 -2.97
C PRO A 113 -14.98 11.37 -2.05
N VAL A 114 -15.64 10.38 -2.63
CA VAL A 114 -16.24 9.25 -1.88
C VAL A 114 -15.20 8.44 -1.09
N VAL A 115 -13.92 8.47 -1.48
CA VAL A 115 -12.85 7.79 -0.75
C VAL A 115 -12.69 8.39 0.65
N ALA A 116 -12.91 9.70 0.79
CA ALA A 116 -12.86 10.38 2.08
C ALA A 116 -13.94 9.88 3.05
N ASP A 117 -15.09 9.42 2.54
CA ASP A 117 -16.19 8.89 3.35
C ASP A 117 -15.81 7.57 4.02
N PHE A 118 -14.84 6.82 3.49
CA PHE A 118 -14.39 5.56 4.09
C PHE A 118 -13.81 5.76 5.50
N ALA A 119 -13.20 6.93 5.75
CA ALA A 119 -12.71 7.30 7.07
C ALA A 119 -13.84 7.51 8.10
N SER A 120 -15.08 7.72 7.66
CA SER A 120 -16.25 7.95 8.52
C SER A 120 -16.95 6.65 8.96
N TYR A 121 -16.64 5.51 8.33
CA TYR A 121 -17.27 4.24 8.71
C TYR A 121 -16.91 3.88 10.15
N ARG A 122 -17.86 3.29 10.86
CA ARG A 122 -17.68 2.88 12.25
C ARG A 122 -17.13 1.47 12.35
N SER A 123 -17.54 0.58 11.45
CA SER A 123 -17.16 -0.83 11.46
C SER A 123 -17.29 -1.42 10.06
N GLY A 124 -16.66 -2.56 9.84
CA GLY A 124 -16.67 -3.32 8.59
C GLY A 124 -15.30 -3.32 7.92
N ILE A 125 -15.23 -3.83 6.70
CA ILE A 125 -13.98 -3.96 5.94
C ILE A 125 -13.98 -3.00 4.75
N VAL A 126 -12.89 -2.28 4.57
CA VAL A 126 -12.56 -1.51 3.38
C VAL A 126 -11.31 -2.13 2.76
N LEU A 127 -11.41 -2.55 1.50
CA LEU A 127 -10.29 -3.13 0.77
C LEU A 127 -9.68 -2.10 -0.19
N VAL A 128 -8.36 -1.97 -0.16
CA VAL A 128 -7.60 -1.21 -1.17
C VAL A 128 -6.77 -2.21 -1.97
N THR A 129 -7.02 -2.32 -3.27
CA THR A 129 -6.46 -3.38 -4.10
C THR A 129 -5.72 -2.84 -5.31
N GLY A 130 -4.90 -3.67 -5.94
CA GLY A 130 -4.11 -3.33 -7.11
C GLY A 130 -2.72 -3.97 -7.07
N GLU A 131 -1.99 -3.86 -8.16
CA GLU A 131 -0.63 -4.38 -8.28
C GLU A 131 0.35 -3.69 -7.32
N THR A 132 1.54 -4.28 -7.17
CA THR A 132 2.64 -3.61 -6.45
C THR A 132 2.97 -2.27 -7.11
N GLY A 133 3.10 -1.22 -6.32
CA GLY A 133 3.36 0.12 -6.83
C GLY A 133 2.14 0.87 -7.38
N SER A 134 0.91 0.36 -7.19
CA SER A 134 -0.33 1.06 -7.57
C SER A 134 -0.75 2.19 -6.61
N GLY A 135 -0.03 2.40 -5.51
CA GLY A 135 -0.28 3.46 -4.53
C GLY A 135 -1.19 3.07 -3.36
N LYS A 136 -1.42 1.76 -3.11
CA LYS A 136 -2.27 1.25 -2.01
C LYS A 136 -1.86 1.79 -0.64
N SER A 137 -0.59 1.62 -0.28
CA SER A 137 -0.05 2.06 1.02
C SER A 137 -0.21 3.57 1.21
N THR A 138 0.05 4.36 0.16
CA THR A 138 -0.11 5.82 0.20
C THR A 138 -1.57 6.24 0.42
N THR A 139 -2.51 5.57 -0.27
CA THR A 139 -3.95 5.83 -0.11
C THR A 139 -4.44 5.44 1.28
N LEU A 140 -4.00 4.29 1.80
CA LEU A 140 -4.32 3.86 3.16
C LEU A 140 -3.71 4.79 4.21
N ALA A 141 -2.46 5.24 4.00
CA ALA A 141 -1.83 6.22 4.87
C ALA A 141 -2.65 7.51 4.94
N ALA A 142 -3.09 8.04 3.79
CA ALA A 142 -3.92 9.23 3.74
C ALA A 142 -5.29 9.06 4.42
N LEU A 143 -5.90 7.86 4.30
CA LEU A 143 -7.16 7.54 4.98
C LEU A 143 -7.00 7.47 6.50
N LEU A 144 -5.96 6.79 6.98
CA LEU A 144 -5.68 6.67 8.41
C LEU A 144 -5.26 8.01 9.01
N ASP A 145 -4.48 8.81 8.29
CA ASP A 145 -4.10 10.16 8.73
C ASP A 145 -5.33 11.07 8.84
N ARG A 146 -6.27 10.99 7.88
CA ARG A 146 -7.57 11.66 7.98
C ARG A 146 -8.34 11.22 9.23
N ILE A 147 -8.37 9.92 9.56
CA ILE A 147 -8.99 9.42 10.79
C ILE A 147 -8.28 10.01 12.00
N ASN A 148 -6.94 9.98 12.02
CA ASN A 148 -6.11 10.53 13.10
C ASN A 148 -6.42 11.99 13.41
N HIS A 149 -6.70 12.82 12.38
CA HIS A 149 -7.02 14.22 12.55
C HIS A 149 -8.50 14.51 12.82
N THR A 150 -9.43 13.57 12.57
CA THR A 150 -10.89 13.84 12.63
C THR A 150 -11.63 13.06 13.70
N ARG A 151 -11.06 11.98 14.24
CA ARG A 151 -11.71 11.08 15.20
C ARG A 151 -10.89 10.95 16.47
N ASN A 152 -11.54 10.68 17.59
CA ASN A 152 -10.91 10.21 18.82
C ASN A 152 -11.01 8.69 18.82
N ALA A 153 -9.97 7.98 18.44
CA ALA A 153 -9.98 6.54 18.21
C ALA A 153 -8.60 5.91 18.48
N HIS A 154 -8.56 4.60 18.63
CA HIS A 154 -7.32 3.84 18.69
C HIS A 154 -7.08 3.15 17.34
N ILE A 155 -6.05 3.56 16.65
CA ILE A 155 -5.60 2.99 15.37
C ILE A 155 -4.46 2.03 15.65
N ILE A 156 -4.57 0.78 15.19
CA ILE A 156 -3.46 -0.17 15.24
C ILE A 156 -3.17 -0.68 13.83
N THR A 157 -1.90 -0.65 13.43
CA THR A 157 -1.46 -1.15 12.13
C THR A 157 -0.58 -2.39 12.27
N LEU A 158 -0.71 -3.29 11.28
CA LEU A 158 0.20 -4.41 11.05
C LEU A 158 0.78 -4.25 9.64
N GLU A 159 2.08 -4.07 9.53
CA GLU A 159 2.75 -3.70 8.28
C GLU A 159 4.03 -4.51 8.06
N ASP A 160 4.46 -4.67 6.78
CA ASP A 160 5.65 -5.43 6.41
C ASP A 160 6.36 -4.78 5.19
N PRO A 161 7.27 -3.82 5.45
CA PRO A 161 7.49 -3.05 6.68
C PRO A 161 6.54 -1.84 6.82
N ILE A 162 6.69 -1.06 7.91
CA ILE A 162 6.02 0.24 8.07
C ILE A 162 6.58 1.23 7.04
N GLU A 163 5.72 1.72 6.11
CA GLU A 163 6.11 2.68 5.07
C GLU A 163 5.92 4.15 5.50
N TYR A 164 4.90 4.46 6.29
CA TYR A 164 4.58 5.81 6.77
C TYR A 164 4.49 5.80 8.29
N VAL A 165 5.09 6.80 8.93
CA VAL A 165 4.99 6.98 10.39
C VAL A 165 3.96 8.05 10.68
N TYR A 166 2.96 7.72 11.50
CA TYR A 166 1.93 8.67 11.91
C TYR A 166 2.39 9.46 13.14
N VAL A 167 2.13 10.75 13.11
CA VAL A 167 2.23 11.60 14.31
C VAL A 167 0.86 11.61 14.97
N PRO A 168 0.68 11.03 16.17
CA PRO A 168 -0.61 11.04 16.86
C PRO A 168 -1.14 12.46 17.06
N ASP A 169 -2.41 12.71 16.70
CA ASP A 169 -3.13 13.97 16.94
C ASP A 169 -4.34 13.71 17.86
N ARG A 170 -5.46 13.27 17.29
CA ARG A 170 -6.67 12.96 18.06
C ARG A 170 -6.80 11.47 18.37
N CYS A 171 -6.02 10.64 17.70
CA CYS A 171 -5.99 9.19 17.91
C CYS A 171 -4.78 8.75 18.71
N ILE A 172 -4.90 7.62 19.39
CA ILE A 172 -3.76 6.77 19.74
C ILE A 172 -3.39 6.00 18.47
N VAL A 173 -2.11 5.96 18.09
CA VAL A 173 -1.63 5.22 16.92
C VAL A 173 -0.51 4.28 17.33
N ASN A 174 -0.76 2.99 17.18
CA ASN A 174 0.22 1.94 17.42
C ASN A 174 0.52 1.24 16.10
N GLN A 175 1.75 1.37 15.60
CA GLN A 175 2.21 0.70 14.40
C GLN A 175 3.10 -0.47 14.78
N ARG A 176 2.79 -1.67 14.23
CA ARG A 176 3.52 -2.90 14.52
C ARG A 176 4.06 -3.50 13.22
N GLU A 177 5.36 -3.72 13.18
CA GLU A 177 6.06 -4.30 12.03
C GLU A 177 6.15 -5.82 12.16
N ILE A 178 5.85 -6.53 11.07
CA ILE A 178 6.01 -7.98 11.01
C ILE A 178 7.51 -8.32 11.04
N GLY A 179 7.87 -9.31 11.85
CA GLY A 179 9.27 -9.72 12.06
C GLY A 179 9.94 -8.98 13.22
N ALA A 180 9.67 -7.69 13.42
CA ALA A 180 10.24 -6.90 14.50
C ALA A 180 9.34 -6.89 15.75
N ASP A 181 8.06 -6.50 15.61
CA ASP A 181 7.13 -6.31 16.73
C ASP A 181 6.15 -7.48 16.89
N THR A 182 5.94 -8.24 15.85
CA THR A 182 5.08 -9.44 15.84
C THR A 182 5.57 -10.46 14.81
N ARG A 183 5.30 -11.74 15.07
CA ARG A 183 5.82 -12.84 14.22
C ARG A 183 5.14 -12.95 12.86
N SER A 184 3.84 -12.64 12.81
CA SER A 184 3.03 -12.81 11.60
C SER A 184 1.79 -11.91 11.66
N TYR A 185 1.16 -11.68 10.50
CA TYR A 185 -0.13 -10.99 10.44
C TYR A 185 -1.19 -11.68 11.29
N ALA A 186 -1.28 -13.01 11.22
CA ALA A 186 -2.28 -13.78 11.97
C ALA A 186 -2.09 -13.68 13.48
N ASP A 187 -0.85 -13.76 13.98
CA ASP A 187 -0.56 -13.63 15.42
C ASP A 187 -0.78 -12.21 15.92
N GLY A 188 -0.28 -11.22 15.16
CA GLY A 188 -0.47 -9.81 15.45
C GLY A 188 -1.94 -9.43 15.51
N LEU A 189 -2.73 -9.84 14.53
CA LEU A 189 -4.16 -9.52 14.47
C LEU A 189 -4.95 -10.14 15.63
N ARG A 190 -4.64 -11.39 16.02
CA ARG A 190 -5.24 -12.02 17.22
C ARG A 190 -4.90 -11.25 18.50
N ALA A 191 -3.70 -10.69 18.62
CA ALA A 191 -3.29 -9.89 19.77
C ALA A 191 -4.05 -8.55 19.80
N ILE A 192 -4.12 -7.86 18.67
CA ILE A 192 -4.77 -6.55 18.51
C ILE A 192 -6.21 -6.55 19.00
N LEU A 193 -6.97 -7.62 18.77
CA LEU A 193 -8.36 -7.73 19.26
C LEU A 193 -8.51 -7.63 20.79
N ARG A 194 -7.42 -7.65 21.54
CA ARG A 194 -7.37 -7.46 23.00
C ARG A 194 -6.68 -6.14 23.41
N GLU A 195 -6.35 -5.32 22.45
CA GLU A 195 -5.64 -4.04 22.64
C GLU A 195 -6.58 -2.83 22.51
N ASP A 196 -7.91 -3.07 22.55
CA ASP A 196 -8.97 -2.04 22.46
C ASP A 196 -8.89 -1.17 21.18
N PRO A 197 -8.79 -1.78 19.97
CA PRO A 197 -8.72 -1.03 18.72
C PRO A 197 -10.10 -0.57 18.26
N ASP A 198 -10.17 0.63 17.66
CA ASP A 198 -11.33 1.08 16.88
C ASP A 198 -11.10 0.86 15.39
N VAL A 199 -9.84 1.06 14.94
CA VAL A 199 -9.43 1.00 13.55
C VAL A 199 -8.19 0.11 13.42
N ILE A 200 -8.25 -0.84 12.52
CA ILE A 200 -7.17 -1.79 12.25
C ILE A 200 -6.72 -1.66 10.80
N LEU A 201 -5.42 -1.50 10.56
CA LEU A 201 -4.82 -1.67 9.23
C LEU A 201 -4.09 -3.01 9.17
N ILE A 202 -4.40 -3.78 8.13
CA ILE A 202 -3.68 -5.00 7.77
C ILE A 202 -2.96 -4.72 6.44
N GLY A 203 -1.65 -4.62 6.47
CA GLY A 203 -0.83 -4.27 5.31
C GLY A 203 -1.12 -5.17 4.12
N GLU A 204 -1.25 -6.48 4.34
CA GLU A 204 -1.64 -7.42 3.29
C GLU A 204 -2.34 -8.67 3.85
N MET A 205 -3.41 -9.12 3.18
CA MET A 205 -4.12 -10.37 3.49
C MET A 205 -3.78 -11.45 2.46
N ARG A 206 -2.85 -12.35 2.81
CA ARG A 206 -2.38 -13.43 1.92
C ARG A 206 -2.97 -14.80 2.25
N ASP A 207 -3.23 -15.05 3.52
CA ASP A 207 -3.57 -16.37 4.04
C ASP A 207 -4.96 -16.41 4.69
N LEU A 208 -5.49 -17.62 4.81
CA LEU A 208 -6.80 -17.91 5.36
C LEU A 208 -6.97 -17.37 6.79
N ASN A 209 -5.98 -17.56 7.66
CA ASN A 209 -6.09 -17.19 9.07
C ASN A 209 -6.18 -15.67 9.25
N THR A 210 -5.42 -14.92 8.47
CA THR A 210 -5.47 -13.45 8.46
C THR A 210 -6.83 -12.95 7.99
N ILE A 211 -7.37 -13.53 6.90
CA ILE A 211 -8.70 -13.14 6.36
C ILE A 211 -9.81 -13.50 7.34
N GLU A 212 -9.81 -14.69 7.93
CA GLU A 212 -10.80 -15.13 8.90
C GLU A 212 -10.84 -14.20 10.13
N THR A 213 -9.65 -13.85 10.64
CA THR A 213 -9.55 -12.97 11.82
C THR A 213 -9.98 -11.54 11.47
N ALA A 214 -9.68 -11.04 10.26
CA ALA A 214 -10.12 -9.73 9.77
C ALA A 214 -11.66 -9.66 9.63
N LEU A 215 -12.30 -10.71 9.10
CA LEU A 215 -13.77 -10.84 9.04
C LEU A 215 -14.37 -10.80 10.44
N THR A 216 -13.80 -11.56 11.38
CA THR A 216 -14.24 -11.59 12.79
C THR A 216 -14.10 -10.20 13.44
N ALA A 217 -12.98 -9.50 13.24
CA ALA A 217 -12.78 -8.14 13.72
C ALA A 217 -13.88 -7.19 13.21
N ALA A 218 -14.19 -7.26 11.92
CA ALA A 218 -15.21 -6.42 11.30
C ALA A 218 -16.64 -6.74 11.81
N GLU A 219 -16.95 -8.01 12.08
CA GLU A 219 -18.23 -8.45 12.67
C GLU A 219 -18.38 -7.98 14.12
N THR A 220 -17.28 -7.94 14.86
CA THR A 220 -17.26 -7.52 16.27
C THR A 220 -17.19 -6.00 16.46
N GLY A 221 -17.29 -5.21 15.38
CA GLY A 221 -17.49 -3.77 15.47
C GLY A 221 -16.29 -2.90 15.09
N HIS A 222 -15.17 -3.50 14.70
CA HIS A 222 -13.97 -2.76 14.31
C HIS A 222 -14.03 -2.32 12.84
N LEU A 223 -13.41 -1.19 12.52
CA LEU A 223 -13.16 -0.75 11.15
C LEU A 223 -11.82 -1.32 10.67
N VAL A 224 -11.86 -2.19 9.68
CA VAL A 224 -10.67 -2.86 9.15
C VAL A 224 -10.35 -2.33 7.75
N PHE A 225 -9.16 -1.78 7.58
CA PHE A 225 -8.56 -1.50 6.28
C PHE A 225 -7.58 -2.61 5.95
N ALA A 226 -7.60 -3.10 4.70
CA ALA A 226 -6.65 -4.14 4.29
C ALA A 226 -6.32 -4.04 2.80
N THR A 227 -5.19 -4.65 2.39
CA THR A 227 -4.84 -4.75 0.97
C THR A 227 -4.94 -6.16 0.41
N LEU A 228 -5.21 -6.20 -0.89
CA LEU A 228 -5.11 -7.39 -1.74
C LEU A 228 -4.41 -7.04 -3.07
N HIS A 229 -3.85 -8.04 -3.74
CA HIS A 229 -3.26 -7.90 -5.08
C HIS A 229 -4.23 -8.31 -6.18
N THR A 230 -5.43 -7.76 -6.17
CA THR A 230 -6.45 -7.98 -7.20
C THR A 230 -6.68 -6.70 -7.99
N ASN A 231 -7.08 -6.85 -9.25
CA ASN A 231 -7.24 -5.72 -10.17
C ASN A 231 -8.67 -5.19 -10.22
N SER A 232 -9.61 -5.84 -9.51
CA SER A 232 -11.02 -5.44 -9.48
C SER A 232 -11.69 -5.69 -8.15
N ALA A 233 -12.82 -5.00 -7.93
CA ALA A 233 -13.68 -5.22 -6.79
C ALA A 233 -14.32 -6.62 -6.80
N ALA A 234 -14.71 -7.12 -7.96
CA ALA A 234 -15.24 -8.49 -8.11
C ALA A 234 -14.16 -9.53 -7.77
N ASP A 235 -12.95 -9.38 -8.34
CA ASP A 235 -11.83 -10.28 -8.05
C ASP A 235 -11.43 -10.23 -6.57
N ALA A 236 -11.55 -9.07 -5.91
CA ALA A 236 -11.28 -8.93 -4.48
C ALA A 236 -12.25 -9.79 -3.65
N VAL A 237 -13.55 -9.74 -3.97
CA VAL A 237 -14.57 -10.57 -3.32
C VAL A 237 -14.27 -12.05 -3.55
N ASP A 238 -13.99 -12.45 -4.79
CA ASP A 238 -13.67 -13.85 -5.11
C ASP A 238 -12.38 -14.32 -4.42
N ARG A 239 -11.35 -13.47 -4.35
CA ARG A 239 -10.10 -13.79 -3.64
C ARG A 239 -10.34 -14.03 -2.16
N MET A 240 -11.14 -13.18 -1.51
CA MET A 240 -11.50 -13.34 -0.09
C MET A 240 -12.21 -14.67 0.18
N VAL A 241 -13.06 -15.13 -0.74
CA VAL A 241 -13.83 -16.36 -0.60
C VAL A 241 -13.01 -17.60 -0.97
N ASN A 242 -12.27 -17.54 -2.08
CA ASN A 242 -11.64 -18.71 -2.67
C ASN A 242 -10.40 -19.22 -1.91
N VAL A 243 -9.87 -18.45 -0.96
CA VAL A 243 -8.81 -18.92 -0.06
C VAL A 243 -9.33 -20.00 0.92
N PHE A 244 -10.64 -20.04 1.15
CA PHE A 244 -11.28 -21.00 2.06
C PHE A 244 -11.66 -22.31 1.34
N PRO A 245 -11.66 -23.43 2.08
CA PRO A 245 -12.21 -24.71 1.59
C PRO A 245 -13.67 -24.56 1.12
N ALA A 246 -14.06 -25.29 0.10
CA ALA A 246 -15.39 -25.19 -0.53
C ALA A 246 -16.55 -25.28 0.48
N ALA A 247 -16.42 -26.12 1.52
CA ALA A 247 -17.43 -26.28 2.57
C ALA A 247 -17.65 -25.01 3.42
N GLN A 248 -16.68 -24.11 3.49
CA GLN A 248 -16.74 -22.88 4.29
C GLN A 248 -17.15 -21.66 3.45
N GLN A 249 -17.00 -21.71 2.14
CA GLN A 249 -17.17 -20.55 1.26
C GLN A 249 -18.53 -19.88 1.38
N GLN A 250 -19.61 -20.65 1.56
CA GLN A 250 -20.94 -20.07 1.71
C GLN A 250 -21.07 -19.24 3.01
N GLN A 251 -20.48 -19.70 4.09
CA GLN A 251 -20.43 -18.94 5.34
C GLN A 251 -19.59 -17.65 5.17
N ILE A 252 -18.44 -17.75 4.52
CA ILE A 252 -17.58 -16.59 4.24
C ILE A 252 -18.30 -15.57 3.36
N ARG A 253 -19.04 -16.00 2.32
CA ARG A 253 -19.87 -15.08 1.52
C ARG A 253 -20.90 -14.36 2.37
N LEU A 254 -21.53 -15.03 3.30
CA LEU A 254 -22.51 -14.43 4.22
C LEU A 254 -21.83 -13.36 5.10
N GLN A 255 -20.72 -13.70 5.76
CA GLN A 255 -19.95 -12.77 6.58
C GLN A 255 -19.45 -11.57 5.78
N LEU A 256 -18.85 -11.82 4.61
CA LEU A 256 -18.35 -10.75 3.73
C LEU A 256 -19.49 -9.85 3.24
N SER A 257 -20.66 -10.40 2.92
CA SER A 257 -21.82 -9.62 2.50
C SER A 257 -22.31 -8.63 3.57
N THR A 258 -22.08 -8.90 4.85
CA THR A 258 -22.48 -8.03 5.96
C THR A 258 -21.39 -7.07 6.40
N THR A 259 -20.13 -7.47 6.28
CA THR A 259 -18.98 -6.71 6.79
C THR A 259 -18.32 -5.82 5.74
N LEU A 260 -18.30 -6.20 4.45
CA LEU A 260 -17.67 -5.39 3.40
C LEU A 260 -18.41 -4.06 3.20
N ARG A 261 -17.67 -2.95 3.24
CA ARG A 261 -18.20 -1.59 3.06
C ARG A 261 -17.84 -1.01 1.72
N ALA A 262 -16.58 -1.15 1.32
CA ALA A 262 -16.09 -0.64 0.05
C ALA A 262 -14.89 -1.43 -0.46
N VAL A 263 -14.68 -1.40 -1.75
CA VAL A 263 -13.43 -1.82 -2.41
C VAL A 263 -12.95 -0.69 -3.31
N LEU A 264 -11.69 -0.34 -3.16
CA LEU A 264 -10.97 0.63 -3.99
C LEU A 264 -9.87 -0.13 -4.76
N SER A 265 -10.06 -0.37 -6.05
CA SER A 265 -9.04 -0.98 -6.91
C SER A 265 -8.30 0.11 -7.68
N GLN A 266 -6.97 0.16 -7.55
CA GLN A 266 -6.17 1.31 -7.96
C GLN A 266 -5.04 0.93 -8.92
N GLN A 267 -4.82 1.80 -9.92
CA GLN A 267 -3.70 1.75 -10.85
C GLN A 267 -3.07 3.14 -10.95
N LEU A 268 -1.74 3.22 -11.11
CA LEU A 268 -1.04 4.49 -11.32
C LEU A 268 -0.61 4.64 -12.78
N LEU A 269 -1.08 5.69 -13.42
CA LEU A 269 -0.78 6.02 -14.81
C LEU A 269 0.15 7.24 -14.89
N PRO A 270 1.06 7.29 -15.89
CA PRO A 270 1.86 8.49 -16.15
C PRO A 270 0.96 9.67 -16.56
N ARG A 271 1.25 10.86 -16.06
CA ARG A 271 0.59 12.10 -16.46
C ARG A 271 0.98 12.49 -17.88
N ARG A 272 0.05 13.09 -18.66
CA ARG A 272 0.29 13.49 -20.05
C ARG A 272 1.24 14.68 -20.19
N ALA A 273 1.12 15.69 -19.35
CA ALA A 273 1.76 17.00 -19.54
C ALA A 273 2.76 17.37 -18.44
N SER A 274 2.95 16.52 -17.41
CA SER A 274 3.86 16.77 -16.29
C SER A 274 4.54 15.48 -15.86
N SER A 275 5.65 15.60 -15.11
CA SER A 275 6.24 14.46 -14.41
C SER A 275 5.28 13.90 -13.36
N GLY A 276 5.48 12.65 -12.97
CA GLY A 276 4.69 11.96 -11.96
C GLY A 276 3.54 11.13 -12.52
N ARG A 277 2.74 10.59 -11.61
CA ARG A 277 1.64 9.66 -11.91
C ARG A 277 0.32 10.17 -11.33
N VAL A 278 -0.78 9.62 -11.80
CA VAL A 278 -2.14 9.86 -11.28
C VAL A 278 -2.82 8.52 -11.06
N ALA A 279 -3.62 8.43 -10.01
CA ALA A 279 -4.41 7.24 -9.71
C ALA A 279 -5.66 7.18 -10.58
N ALA A 280 -5.87 6.04 -11.26
CA ALA A 280 -7.19 5.63 -11.75
C ALA A 280 -7.75 4.62 -10.76
N SER A 281 -9.00 4.80 -10.36
CA SER A 281 -9.61 4.02 -9.29
C SER A 281 -10.97 3.48 -9.69
N GLU A 282 -11.12 2.14 -9.64
CA GLU A 282 -12.43 1.53 -9.56
C GLU A 282 -12.89 1.57 -8.12
N ILE A 283 -14.10 2.04 -7.87
CA ILE A 283 -14.68 2.14 -6.54
C ILE A 283 -15.99 1.38 -6.50
N MET A 284 -16.10 0.44 -5.60
CA MET A 284 -17.33 -0.26 -5.24
C MET A 284 -17.74 0.15 -3.83
N VAL A 285 -18.78 0.94 -3.70
CA VAL A 285 -19.47 1.15 -2.42
C VAL A 285 -20.56 0.08 -2.31
N VAL A 286 -20.52 -0.70 -1.23
CA VAL A 286 -21.37 -1.89 -1.08
C VAL A 286 -22.80 -1.49 -0.75
N THR A 287 -23.70 -1.69 -1.70
CA THR A 287 -25.16 -1.53 -1.57
C THR A 287 -25.83 -2.85 -1.22
N ASP A 288 -27.11 -2.82 -0.84
CA ASP A 288 -27.87 -4.03 -0.56
C ASP A 288 -27.95 -4.97 -1.77
N ALA A 289 -27.98 -4.43 -2.99
CA ALA A 289 -27.91 -5.20 -4.21
C ALA A 289 -26.58 -5.95 -4.34
N ILE A 290 -25.45 -5.25 -4.09
CA ILE A 290 -24.13 -5.87 -4.10
C ILE A 290 -23.98 -6.91 -2.96
N ARG A 291 -24.53 -6.65 -1.77
CA ARG A 291 -24.58 -7.64 -0.66
C ARG A 291 -25.25 -8.92 -1.10
N ASN A 292 -26.37 -8.83 -1.81
CA ASN A 292 -27.09 -10.00 -2.31
C ASN A 292 -26.26 -10.77 -3.36
N LEU A 293 -25.58 -10.08 -4.29
CA LEU A 293 -24.69 -10.71 -5.26
C LEU A 293 -23.56 -11.50 -4.58
N ILE A 294 -22.94 -10.90 -3.55
CA ILE A 294 -21.86 -11.55 -2.79
C ILE A 294 -22.43 -12.82 -2.10
N ARG A 295 -23.58 -12.70 -1.44
CA ARG A 295 -24.23 -13.82 -0.72
C ARG A 295 -24.59 -14.98 -1.65
N GLU A 296 -25.06 -14.67 -2.85
CA GLU A 296 -25.49 -15.66 -3.85
C GLU A 296 -24.32 -16.17 -4.71
N GLY A 297 -23.10 -15.65 -4.54
CA GLY A 297 -21.95 -16.03 -5.36
C GLY A 297 -22.01 -15.54 -6.81
N LYS A 298 -22.78 -14.48 -7.06
CA LYS A 298 -22.95 -13.88 -8.41
C LYS A 298 -21.95 -12.73 -8.66
N THR A 299 -20.71 -12.93 -8.25
CA THR A 299 -19.63 -11.91 -8.33
C THR A 299 -19.38 -11.37 -9.75
N PRO A 300 -19.54 -12.14 -10.85
CA PRO A 300 -19.40 -11.59 -12.21
C PRO A 300 -20.37 -10.45 -12.54
N GLN A 301 -21.52 -10.36 -11.85
CA GLN A 301 -22.50 -9.30 -12.07
C GLN A 301 -22.15 -7.98 -11.33
N ILE A 302 -21.19 -7.98 -10.41
CA ILE A 302 -20.81 -6.83 -9.61
C ILE A 302 -20.43 -5.62 -10.47
N GLY A 303 -19.66 -5.83 -11.56
CA GLY A 303 -19.25 -4.76 -12.47
C GLY A 303 -20.43 -3.96 -13.05
N SER A 304 -21.49 -4.64 -13.45
CA SER A 304 -22.73 -3.98 -13.94
C SER A 304 -23.40 -3.16 -12.84
N PHE A 305 -23.42 -3.66 -11.61
CA PHE A 305 -23.99 -2.92 -10.46
C PHE A 305 -23.14 -1.73 -10.05
N ILE A 306 -21.80 -1.79 -10.16
CA ILE A 306 -20.93 -0.62 -9.96
C ILE A 306 -21.32 0.49 -10.95
N THR A 307 -21.52 0.14 -12.23
CA THR A 307 -21.93 1.09 -13.28
C THR A 307 -23.27 1.77 -12.95
N LEU A 308 -24.23 1.02 -12.43
CA LEU A 308 -25.56 1.53 -12.06
C LEU A 308 -25.55 2.34 -10.76
N SER A 309 -24.54 2.17 -9.92
CA SER A 309 -24.43 2.76 -8.57
C SER A 309 -23.63 4.08 -8.54
N GLY A 310 -23.49 4.78 -9.66
CA GLY A 310 -22.71 6.03 -9.74
C GLY A 310 -23.17 7.13 -8.78
N ARG A 311 -24.45 7.13 -8.36
CA ARG A 311 -25.00 8.13 -7.42
C ARG A 311 -24.41 8.05 -6.01
N ASN A 312 -23.88 6.88 -5.60
CA ASN A 312 -23.23 6.70 -4.31
C ASN A 312 -21.68 6.74 -4.40
N GLY A 313 -21.16 7.24 -5.52
CA GLY A 313 -19.72 7.37 -5.74
C GLY A 313 -19.03 6.13 -6.31
N SER A 314 -19.77 5.04 -6.60
CA SER A 314 -19.22 3.89 -7.28
C SER A 314 -18.85 4.23 -8.73
N ILE A 315 -17.71 3.75 -9.20
CA ILE A 315 -17.20 4.01 -10.54
C ILE A 315 -16.38 2.80 -11.01
N THR A 316 -16.52 2.40 -12.28
CA THR A 316 -15.69 1.35 -12.87
C THR A 316 -14.33 1.91 -13.29
N MET A 317 -13.32 1.01 -13.44
CA MET A 317 -11.99 1.41 -13.92
C MET A 317 -12.06 2.16 -15.26
N ASP A 318 -12.82 1.65 -16.21
CA ASP A 318 -12.95 2.26 -17.55
C ASP A 318 -13.63 3.63 -17.52
N GLN A 319 -14.59 3.83 -16.63
CA GLN A 319 -15.19 5.16 -16.41
C GLN A 319 -14.17 6.13 -15.79
N ALA A 320 -13.39 5.70 -14.80
CA ALA A 320 -12.35 6.52 -14.19
C ALA A 320 -11.27 6.91 -15.21
N LEU A 321 -10.84 5.97 -16.04
CA LEU A 321 -9.89 6.23 -17.13
C LEU A 321 -10.43 7.23 -18.14
N ARG A 322 -11.71 7.13 -18.54
CA ARG A 322 -12.36 8.10 -19.44
C ARG A 322 -12.39 9.50 -18.84
N GLN A 323 -12.69 9.64 -17.55
CA GLN A 323 -12.66 10.94 -16.86
C GLN A 323 -11.26 11.56 -16.90
N LEU A 324 -10.21 10.78 -16.63
CA LEU A 324 -8.82 11.26 -16.69
C LEU A 324 -8.40 11.69 -18.10
N VAL A 325 -8.87 11.02 -19.14
CA VAL A 325 -8.63 11.40 -20.54
C VAL A 325 -9.38 12.69 -20.87
N GLN A 326 -10.65 12.82 -20.49
CA GLN A 326 -11.47 14.02 -20.71
C GLN A 326 -10.89 15.25 -20.01
N GLN A 327 -10.33 15.08 -18.81
CA GLN A 327 -9.62 16.12 -18.08
C GLN A 327 -8.24 16.45 -18.68
N GLY A 328 -7.79 15.71 -19.70
CA GLY A 328 -6.46 15.89 -20.29
C GLY A 328 -5.30 15.43 -19.40
N THR A 329 -5.59 14.78 -18.27
CA THR A 329 -4.57 14.33 -17.29
C THR A 329 -3.77 13.14 -17.81
N VAL A 330 -4.42 12.21 -18.52
CA VAL A 330 -3.81 11.01 -19.12
C VAL A 330 -4.02 11.00 -20.63
N ALA A 331 -3.04 10.52 -21.37
CA ALA A 331 -3.18 10.35 -22.82
C ALA A 331 -4.14 9.17 -23.13
N PHE A 332 -4.89 9.30 -24.22
CA PHE A 332 -5.87 8.28 -24.63
C PHE A 332 -5.21 6.89 -24.82
N ASP A 333 -4.09 6.83 -25.53
CA ASP A 333 -3.39 5.57 -25.80
C ASP A 333 -2.87 4.93 -24.51
N THR A 334 -2.44 5.75 -23.54
CA THR A 334 -2.10 5.28 -22.20
C THR A 334 -3.32 4.68 -21.51
N ALA A 335 -4.45 5.37 -21.50
CA ALA A 335 -5.67 4.88 -20.86
C ALA A 335 -6.17 3.57 -21.48
N VAL A 336 -6.08 3.41 -22.80
CA VAL A 336 -6.39 2.15 -23.51
C VAL A 336 -5.55 0.98 -23.00
N ALA A 337 -4.26 1.18 -22.76
CA ALA A 337 -3.37 0.12 -22.25
C ALA A 337 -3.79 -0.41 -20.86
N TYR A 338 -4.43 0.44 -20.06
CA TYR A 338 -4.90 0.13 -18.70
C TYR A 338 -6.40 -0.22 -18.61
N ALA A 339 -7.16 -0.04 -19.70
CA ALA A 339 -8.58 -0.35 -19.73
C ALA A 339 -8.84 -1.86 -19.63
N ARG A 340 -9.94 -2.22 -18.96
CA ARG A 340 -10.39 -3.61 -18.85
C ARG A 340 -10.92 -4.13 -20.17
N ASP A 341 -11.84 -3.39 -20.79
CA ASP A 341 -12.36 -3.67 -22.12
C ASP A 341 -11.74 -2.69 -23.11
N ARG A 342 -10.59 -3.09 -23.64
CA ARG A 342 -9.82 -2.26 -24.59
C ARG A 342 -10.60 -1.96 -25.88
N GLU A 343 -11.36 -2.91 -26.37
CA GLU A 343 -12.13 -2.77 -27.63
C GLU A 343 -13.27 -1.78 -27.42
N ALA A 344 -14.07 -1.94 -26.35
CA ALA A 344 -15.12 -1.02 -25.99
C ALA A 344 -14.58 0.37 -25.63
N PHE A 345 -13.39 0.46 -25.02
CA PHE A 345 -12.74 1.71 -24.69
C PHE A 345 -12.29 2.46 -25.95
N GLN A 346 -11.72 1.76 -26.94
CA GLN A 346 -11.28 2.31 -28.22
C GLN A 346 -12.45 2.73 -29.11
N SER A 347 -13.51 1.94 -29.20
CA SER A 347 -14.67 2.24 -30.02
C SER A 347 -15.44 3.46 -29.54
N ALA A 348 -15.37 3.79 -28.26
CA ALA A 348 -15.95 4.99 -27.64
C ALA A 348 -15.09 6.27 -27.82
N ARG A 349 -14.22 6.34 -28.84
CA ARG A 349 -13.32 7.47 -29.14
C ARG A 349 -14.04 8.75 -29.59
N SER A 350 -15.36 8.73 -29.71
CA SER A 350 -16.19 9.90 -30.04
C SER A 350 -16.44 10.74 -28.76
N PHE A 351 -15.43 11.52 -28.35
CA PHE A 351 -15.53 12.56 -27.32
C PHE A 351 -15.35 13.94 -27.94
#